data_591cd646bb53a12bebf8c42290b5a5d7
#
_entry.id   591cd646bb53a12bebf8c42290b5a5d7
#
_cell.length_a   1.000
_cell.length_b   1.000
_cell.length_c   1.000
_cell.angle_alpha   90.00
_cell.angle_beta   90.00
_cell.angle_gamma   90.00
#
_symmetry.space_group_name_H-M   'P 1'
#
loop_
_entity.id
_entity.type
_entity.pdbx_description
1 polymer ?
#
loop_
_entity_poly.entity_id
_entity_poly.type
_entity_poly.pdbx_seq_one_letter_code
_entity_poly.pdbx_strand_id
1 'polypeptide(L)'
;MPPAHSFMLEGPMSADSFASAKPVLEQSIKRLAQWLEAHDYRGYDTFDGLNARFVRPLTFKSPFLRTVLQQGVRRFPLNIRPLLGVRSQRSTKGMGFLARGFIRLHQATGDPVWAERAKMTLQWLIQHQASGYSGACWGNYFDY
;
A
#
# COMPACT_ATOMS: atom_id res chain seq x y z
N MET A 1 24.99 1.99 21.75
CA MET A 1 23.71 2.64 21.56
C MET A 1 23.94 3.88 20.71
N PRO A 2 23.45 3.98 19.48
CA PRO A 2 23.47 5.23 18.74
C PRO A 2 22.43 6.19 19.35
N PRO A 3 22.70 7.50 19.35
CA PRO A 3 21.77 8.47 19.91
C PRO A 3 20.46 8.49 19.14
N ALA A 4 19.37 8.53 19.90
CA ALA A 4 18.04 8.74 19.34
C ALA A 4 18.04 10.13 18.65
N HIS A 5 18.01 10.14 17.30
CA HIS A 5 17.70 11.34 16.57
C HIS A 5 16.27 11.76 16.92
N SER A 6 16.17 12.75 17.78
CA SER A 6 14.94 13.49 18.02
C SER A 6 14.48 14.04 16.67
N PHE A 7 13.45 13.43 16.11
CA PHE A 7 12.73 13.97 14.94
C PHE A 7 11.93 15.17 15.47
N MET A 8 12.62 16.30 15.62
CA MET A 8 11.92 17.58 15.81
C MET A 8 11.08 17.79 14.58
N LEU A 9 9.77 17.87 14.76
CA LEU A 9 8.86 18.41 13.74
C LEU A 9 9.29 19.87 13.54
N GLU A 10 10.17 20.08 12.57
CA GLU A 10 10.47 21.41 12.08
C GLU A 10 9.15 22.06 11.69
N GLY A 11 8.96 23.33 12.06
CA GLY A 11 7.76 24.10 11.75
C GLY A 11 7.46 24.12 10.24
N PRO A 12 6.38 24.77 9.79
CA PRO A 12 5.99 24.74 8.40
C PRO A 12 7.16 25.15 7.51
N MET A 13 7.47 24.32 6.52
CA MET A 13 8.57 24.48 5.58
C MET A 13 8.50 25.86 4.93
N SER A 14 9.61 26.60 4.89
CA SER A 14 9.66 27.90 4.25
C SER A 14 9.34 27.80 2.74
N ALA A 15 8.81 28.86 2.14
CA ALA A 15 8.47 28.89 0.72
C ALA A 15 9.69 28.55 -0.16
N ASP A 16 10.88 28.99 0.21
CA ASP A 16 12.12 28.73 -0.52
C ASP A 16 12.55 27.26 -0.41
N SER A 17 12.39 26.66 0.77
CA SER A 17 12.66 25.25 1.00
C SER A 17 11.69 24.37 0.19
N PHE A 18 10.43 24.75 0.12
CA PHE A 18 9.44 24.05 -0.71
C PHE A 18 9.75 24.18 -2.20
N ALA A 19 10.12 25.38 -2.67
CA ALA A 19 10.48 25.62 -4.08
C ALA A 19 11.67 24.76 -4.52
N SER A 20 12.69 24.63 -3.67
CA SER A 20 13.86 23.78 -3.96
C SER A 20 13.54 22.28 -3.96
N ALA A 21 12.63 21.83 -3.11
CA ALA A 21 12.21 20.42 -3.02
C ALA A 21 11.23 19.98 -4.11
N LYS A 22 10.50 20.94 -4.71
CA LYS A 22 9.44 20.67 -5.69
C LYS A 22 9.89 19.78 -6.86
N PRO A 23 11.00 20.03 -7.58
CA PRO A 23 11.40 19.18 -8.71
C PRO A 23 11.76 17.76 -8.30
N VAL A 24 12.35 17.59 -7.12
CA VAL A 24 12.67 16.25 -6.58
C VAL A 24 11.38 15.49 -6.24
N LEU A 25 10.42 16.17 -5.66
CA LEU A 25 9.10 15.61 -5.33
C LEU A 25 8.36 15.20 -6.60
N GLU A 26 8.29 16.05 -7.61
CA GLU A 26 7.63 15.76 -8.89
C GLU A 26 8.29 14.55 -9.60
N GLN A 27 9.61 14.47 -9.60
CA GLN A 27 10.32 13.33 -10.17
C GLN A 27 10.03 12.05 -9.39
N SER A 28 9.99 12.11 -8.06
CA SER A 28 9.69 10.97 -7.20
C SER A 28 8.26 10.46 -7.42
N ILE A 29 7.28 11.36 -7.55
CA ILE A 29 5.89 11.03 -7.86
C ILE A 29 5.79 10.34 -9.22
N LYS A 30 6.44 10.87 -10.26
CA LYS A 30 6.45 10.26 -11.59
C LYS A 30 7.05 8.85 -11.58
N ARG A 31 8.19 8.66 -10.91
CA ARG A 31 8.83 7.35 -10.76
C ARG A 31 7.95 6.36 -10.01
N LEU A 32 7.30 6.81 -8.93
CA LEU A 32 6.37 5.98 -8.17
C LEU A 32 5.17 5.56 -9.04
N ALA A 33 4.59 6.48 -9.80
CA ALA A 33 3.47 6.18 -10.68
C ALA A 33 3.85 5.17 -11.77
N GLN A 34 5.01 5.33 -12.40
CA GLN A 34 5.55 4.35 -13.37
C GLN A 34 5.77 2.97 -12.74
N TRP A 35 6.32 2.95 -11.53
CA TRP A 35 6.53 1.69 -10.81
C TRP A 35 5.20 1.00 -10.48
N LEU A 36 4.19 1.74 -10.04
CA LEU A 36 2.85 1.21 -9.75
C LEU A 36 2.22 0.60 -11.00
N GLU A 37 2.31 1.27 -12.15
CA GLU A 37 1.81 0.77 -13.43
C GLU A 37 2.54 -0.50 -13.87
N ALA A 38 3.86 -0.51 -13.81
CA ALA A 38 4.69 -1.66 -14.18
C ALA A 38 4.38 -2.90 -13.31
N HIS A 39 3.91 -2.70 -12.07
CA HIS A 39 3.55 -3.78 -11.14
C HIS A 39 2.04 -4.00 -11.03
N ASP A 40 1.24 -3.46 -11.95
CA ASP A 40 -0.22 -3.62 -11.96
C ASP A 40 -0.86 -3.21 -10.62
N TYR A 41 -0.31 -2.19 -9.94
CA TYR A 41 -0.77 -1.71 -8.62
C TYR A 41 -0.78 -2.81 -7.55
N ARG A 42 -0.03 -3.88 -7.73
CA ARG A 42 0.08 -5.01 -6.80
C ARG A 42 1.23 -4.78 -5.83
N GLY A 43 1.01 -5.18 -4.61
CA GLY A 43 2.02 -5.12 -3.56
C GLY A 43 1.83 -6.22 -2.53
N TYR A 44 2.63 -6.16 -1.49
CA TYR A 44 2.53 -7.02 -0.33
C TYR A 44 2.03 -6.20 0.86
N ASP A 45 1.15 -6.80 1.66
CA ASP A 45 0.66 -6.21 2.91
C ASP A 45 1.45 -6.76 4.11
N THR A 46 1.37 -6.06 5.23
CA THR A 46 2.00 -6.49 6.49
C THR A 46 1.39 -7.77 7.06
N PHE A 47 0.17 -8.11 6.64
CA PHE A 47 -0.58 -9.28 7.08
C PHE A 47 -0.56 -10.45 6.08
N ASP A 48 0.18 -10.35 5.01
CA ASP A 48 0.27 -11.37 3.96
C ASP A 48 0.76 -12.73 4.45
N GLY A 49 1.47 -12.77 5.59
CA GLY A 49 1.88 -14.02 6.21
C GLY A 49 0.71 -14.96 6.51
N LEU A 50 -0.50 -14.43 6.73
CA LEU A 50 -1.72 -15.22 6.92
C LEU A 50 -2.18 -15.94 5.64
N ASN A 51 -1.76 -15.46 4.47
CA ASN A 51 -2.04 -16.07 3.16
C ASN A 51 -0.94 -17.02 2.69
N ALA A 52 0.03 -17.36 3.54
CA ALA A 52 1.11 -18.29 3.25
C ALA A 52 0.56 -19.72 3.01
N ARG A 53 0.32 -20.07 1.75
CA ARG A 53 -0.35 -21.31 1.34
C ARG A 53 0.35 -22.56 1.86
N PHE A 54 1.69 -22.54 1.87
CA PHE A 54 2.50 -23.72 2.24
C PHE A 54 2.69 -23.85 3.75
N VAL A 55 2.67 -22.76 4.48
CA VAL A 55 2.98 -22.74 5.93
C VAL A 55 1.73 -22.60 6.79
N ARG A 56 0.66 -21.97 6.27
CA ARG A 56 -0.59 -21.80 7.00
C ARG A 56 -1.18 -23.11 7.56
N PRO A 57 -1.18 -24.24 6.83
CA PRO A 57 -1.68 -25.51 7.37
C PRO A 57 -0.91 -25.96 8.62
N LEU A 58 0.39 -25.66 8.70
CA LEU A 58 1.26 -26.02 9.84
C LEU A 58 0.94 -25.23 11.11
N THR A 59 0.12 -24.20 11.02
CA THR A 59 -0.33 -23.43 12.19
C THR A 59 -1.46 -24.12 12.97
N PHE A 60 -1.99 -25.26 12.50
CA PHE A 60 -3.05 -26.06 13.14
C PHE A 60 -4.25 -25.22 13.60
N LYS A 61 -4.56 -24.12 12.91
CA LYS A 61 -5.58 -23.12 13.29
C LYS A 61 -5.31 -22.38 14.62
N SER A 62 -4.14 -22.58 15.24
CA SER A 62 -3.76 -21.88 16.47
C SER A 62 -3.57 -20.39 16.24
N PRO A 63 -4.26 -19.50 16.97
CA PRO A 63 -4.06 -18.04 16.85
C PRO A 63 -2.61 -17.63 17.18
N PHE A 64 -2.01 -18.29 18.16
CA PHE A 64 -0.62 -18.03 18.54
C PHE A 64 0.35 -18.33 17.40
N LEU A 65 0.27 -19.53 16.79
CA LEU A 65 1.15 -19.91 15.68
C LEU A 65 0.92 -19.05 14.44
N ARG A 66 -0.31 -18.61 14.17
CA ARG A 66 -0.61 -17.65 13.12
C ARG A 66 0.06 -16.30 13.36
N THR A 67 0.02 -15.81 14.60
CA THR A 67 0.70 -14.56 14.97
C THR A 67 2.22 -14.69 14.82
N VAL A 68 2.81 -15.81 15.27
CA VAL A 68 4.25 -16.07 15.11
C VAL A 68 4.64 -16.10 13.62
N LEU A 69 3.88 -16.81 12.78
CA LEU A 69 4.11 -16.86 11.34
C LEU A 69 4.04 -15.46 10.71
N GLN A 70 3.01 -14.70 11.03
CA GLN A 70 2.82 -13.33 10.52
C GLN A 70 3.99 -12.42 10.92
N GLN A 71 4.39 -12.43 12.19
CA GLN A 71 5.49 -11.60 12.68
C GLN A 71 6.83 -12.05 12.10
N GLY A 72 7.03 -13.35 11.91
CA GLY A 72 8.20 -13.90 11.24
C GLY A 72 8.33 -13.39 9.80
N VAL A 73 7.27 -13.52 9.00
CA VAL A 73 7.25 -13.04 7.60
C VAL A 73 7.44 -11.52 7.52
N ARG A 74 6.82 -10.77 8.45
CA ARG A 74 6.91 -9.30 8.48
C ARG A 74 8.31 -8.81 8.80
N ARG A 75 9.02 -9.46 9.74
CA ARG A 75 10.32 -9.01 10.27
C ARG A 75 11.51 -9.61 9.56
N PHE A 76 11.28 -10.59 8.68
CA PHE A 76 12.38 -11.22 7.96
C PHE A 76 13.07 -10.21 7.03
N PRO A 77 14.41 -10.12 7.02
CA PRO A 77 15.13 -9.08 6.29
C PRO A 77 15.01 -9.21 4.76
N LEU A 78 14.70 -10.40 4.26
CA LEU A 78 14.47 -10.67 2.84
C LEU A 78 12.99 -10.91 2.57
N ASN A 79 12.53 -10.60 1.36
CA ASN A 79 11.16 -10.89 0.97
C ASN A 79 10.97 -12.39 0.67
N ILE A 80 10.65 -13.16 1.69
CA ILE A 80 10.40 -14.62 1.60
C ILE A 80 8.97 -14.95 1.16
N ARG A 81 8.08 -13.95 0.99
CA ARG A 81 6.66 -14.15 0.66
C ARG A 81 6.42 -15.04 -0.57
N PRO A 82 7.14 -14.86 -1.70
CA PRO A 82 6.97 -15.74 -2.85
C PRO A 82 7.28 -17.21 -2.53
N LEU A 83 8.32 -17.48 -1.70
CA LEU A 83 8.69 -18.84 -1.28
C LEU A 83 7.61 -19.47 -0.39
N LEU A 84 6.86 -18.67 0.35
CA LEU A 84 5.76 -19.13 1.19
C LEU A 84 4.43 -19.25 0.43
N GLY A 85 4.44 -19.02 -0.89
CA GLY A 85 3.25 -19.07 -1.74
C GLY A 85 2.32 -17.87 -1.57
N VAL A 86 2.82 -16.77 -1.00
CA VAL A 86 2.08 -15.50 -0.90
C VAL A 86 2.22 -14.74 -2.23
N ARG A 87 1.09 -14.38 -2.83
CA ARG A 87 1.05 -13.60 -4.08
C ARG A 87 0.85 -12.12 -3.78
N SER A 88 1.55 -11.27 -4.54
CA SER A 88 1.25 -9.83 -4.52
C SER A 88 -0.16 -9.57 -5.05
N GLN A 89 -0.89 -8.68 -4.42
CA GLN A 89 -2.28 -8.37 -4.77
C GLN A 89 -2.54 -6.86 -4.71
N ARG A 90 -3.57 -6.40 -5.41
CA ARG A 90 -4.12 -5.06 -5.19
C ARG A 90 -4.90 -5.08 -3.88
N SER A 91 -4.61 -4.16 -2.96
CA SER A 91 -5.38 -4.02 -1.73
C SER A 91 -6.41 -2.90 -1.87
N THR A 92 -7.61 -3.12 -1.34
CA THR A 92 -8.69 -2.12 -1.35
C THR A 92 -8.26 -0.83 -0.64
N LYS A 93 -7.56 -0.97 0.49
CA LYS A 93 -6.96 0.14 1.21
C LYS A 93 -5.92 0.89 0.36
N GLY A 94 -5.02 0.17 -0.31
CA GLY A 94 -4.00 0.76 -1.20
C GLY A 94 -4.64 1.51 -2.35
N MET A 95 -5.60 0.90 -3.05
CA MET A 95 -6.31 1.53 -4.17
C MET A 95 -7.06 2.80 -3.73
N GLY A 96 -7.66 2.80 -2.52
CA GLY A 96 -8.31 4.00 -1.96
C GLY A 96 -7.34 5.15 -1.71
N PHE A 97 -6.16 4.87 -1.13
CA PHE A 97 -5.13 5.87 -0.94
C PHE A 97 -4.57 6.42 -2.26
N LEU A 98 -4.35 5.55 -3.24
CA LEU A 98 -3.90 5.94 -4.57
C LEU A 98 -4.93 6.81 -5.29
N ALA A 99 -6.22 6.44 -5.25
CA ALA A 99 -7.29 7.26 -5.82
C ALA A 99 -7.28 8.68 -5.23
N ARG A 100 -7.20 8.79 -3.91
CA ARG A 100 -7.11 10.08 -3.23
C ARG A 100 -5.86 10.86 -3.63
N GLY A 101 -4.72 10.20 -3.73
CA GLY A 101 -3.46 10.80 -4.16
C GLY A 101 -3.54 11.35 -5.58
N PHE A 102 -4.06 10.57 -6.52
CA PHE A 102 -4.22 10.98 -7.92
C PHE A 102 -5.22 12.15 -8.09
N ILE A 103 -6.33 12.15 -7.33
CA ILE A 103 -7.27 13.28 -7.30
C ILE A 103 -6.53 14.56 -6.86
N ARG A 104 -5.74 14.48 -5.80
CA ARG A 104 -4.96 15.62 -5.30
C ARG A 104 -3.91 16.11 -6.29
N LEU A 105 -3.26 15.20 -6.99
CA LEU A 105 -2.30 15.54 -8.04
C LEU A 105 -3.00 16.23 -9.22
N HIS A 106 -4.16 15.73 -9.64
CA HIS A 106 -4.96 16.39 -10.68
C HIS A 106 -5.38 17.81 -10.25
N GLN A 107 -5.87 17.98 -9.02
CA GLN A 107 -6.23 19.28 -8.48
C GLN A 107 -5.06 20.28 -8.43
N ALA A 108 -3.85 19.78 -8.14
CA ALA A 108 -2.66 20.60 -8.02
C ALA A 108 -2.00 20.94 -9.35
N THR A 109 -2.09 20.07 -10.36
CA THR A 109 -1.34 20.20 -11.61
C THR A 109 -2.23 20.50 -12.83
N GLY A 110 -3.53 20.19 -12.76
CA GLY A 110 -4.43 20.24 -13.91
C GLY A 110 -4.19 19.11 -14.93
N ASP A 111 -3.18 18.26 -14.74
CA ASP A 111 -2.83 17.20 -15.68
C ASP A 111 -3.91 16.10 -15.72
N PRO A 112 -4.57 15.86 -16.88
CA PRO A 112 -5.66 14.90 -17.01
C PRO A 112 -5.20 13.45 -16.77
N VAL A 113 -3.92 13.12 -16.91
CA VAL A 113 -3.38 11.79 -16.65
C VAL A 113 -3.68 11.34 -15.21
N TRP A 114 -3.63 12.25 -14.26
CA TRP A 114 -3.94 11.94 -12.87
C TRP A 114 -5.43 11.68 -12.64
N ALA A 115 -6.31 12.38 -13.38
CA ALA A 115 -7.76 12.11 -13.33
C ALA A 115 -8.09 10.71 -13.86
N GLU A 116 -7.49 10.29 -14.97
CA GLU A 116 -7.68 8.94 -15.53
C GLU A 116 -7.17 7.85 -14.59
N ARG A 117 -6.02 8.04 -13.95
CA ARG A 117 -5.51 7.12 -12.93
C ARG A 117 -6.44 7.03 -11.71
N ALA A 118 -6.96 8.17 -11.25
CA ALA A 118 -7.94 8.19 -10.16
C ALA A 118 -9.21 7.43 -10.54
N LYS A 119 -9.74 7.66 -11.73
CA LYS A 119 -10.92 6.96 -12.26
C LYS A 119 -10.71 5.45 -12.32
N MET A 120 -9.58 5.01 -12.85
CA MET A 120 -9.24 3.58 -12.92
C MET A 120 -9.19 2.94 -11.52
N THR A 121 -8.57 3.59 -10.54
CA THR A 121 -8.49 3.06 -9.17
C THR A 121 -9.85 3.03 -8.48
N LEU A 122 -10.70 4.04 -8.71
CA LEU A 122 -12.07 4.09 -8.19
C LEU A 122 -12.98 3.04 -8.85
N GLN A 123 -12.89 2.86 -10.16
CA GLN A 123 -13.63 1.80 -10.87
C GLN A 123 -13.25 0.41 -10.34
N TRP A 124 -11.98 0.18 -10.12
CA TRP A 124 -11.53 -1.08 -9.51
C TRP A 124 -12.15 -1.28 -8.12
N LEU A 125 -12.19 -0.24 -7.28
CA LEU A 125 -12.83 -0.32 -5.96
C LEU A 125 -14.32 -0.64 -6.07
N ILE A 126 -15.05 0.01 -6.98
CA ILE A 126 -16.48 -0.24 -7.20
C ILE A 126 -16.73 -1.71 -7.58
N GLN A 127 -15.88 -2.28 -8.43
CA GLN A 127 -15.97 -3.67 -8.85
C GLN A 127 -15.61 -4.69 -7.76
N HIS A 128 -14.90 -4.26 -6.72
CA HIS A 128 -14.40 -5.12 -5.63
C HIS A 128 -15.07 -4.80 -4.28
N GLN A 129 -16.28 -4.30 -4.31
CA GLN A 129 -17.09 -4.16 -3.10
C GLN A 129 -17.43 -5.52 -2.51
N ALA A 130 -17.44 -5.61 -1.18
CA ALA A 130 -17.91 -6.79 -0.50
C ALA A 130 -19.44 -6.90 -0.63
N SER A 131 -19.93 -8.07 -1.06
CA SER A 131 -21.37 -8.35 -1.17
C SER A 131 -21.98 -8.73 0.18
N GLY A 132 -23.31 -8.58 0.30
CA GLY A 132 -24.04 -9.01 1.48
C GLY A 132 -24.15 -7.99 2.61
N TYR A 133 -23.76 -6.75 2.37
CA TYR A 133 -23.87 -5.65 3.34
C TYR A 133 -24.86 -4.59 2.85
N SER A 134 -25.48 -3.86 3.77
CA SER A 134 -26.46 -2.80 3.48
C SER A 134 -25.87 -1.53 2.86
N GLY A 135 -24.54 -1.40 2.84
CA GLY A 135 -23.82 -0.26 2.27
C GLY A 135 -22.54 -0.66 1.57
N ALA A 136 -21.91 0.29 0.90
CA ALA A 136 -20.63 0.08 0.24
C ALA A 136 -19.54 -0.18 1.28
N CYS A 137 -18.94 -1.35 1.23
CA CYS A 137 -17.84 -1.73 2.10
C CYS A 137 -16.79 -2.55 1.34
N TRP A 138 -15.59 -2.59 1.89
CA TRP A 138 -14.46 -3.31 1.33
C TRP A 138 -13.74 -4.09 2.43
N GLY A 139 -13.61 -5.39 2.22
CA GLY A 139 -12.83 -6.27 3.09
C GLY A 139 -11.35 -6.29 2.72
N ASN A 140 -10.55 -6.81 3.63
CA ASN A 140 -9.20 -7.23 3.32
C ASN A 140 -9.22 -8.61 2.65
N TYR A 141 -8.19 -8.91 1.84
CA TYR A 141 -8.09 -10.18 1.11
C TYR A 141 -7.43 -11.31 1.92
N PHE A 142 -7.27 -11.14 3.21
CA PHE A 142 -6.71 -12.16 4.11
C PHE A 142 -7.73 -12.51 5.21
N ASP A 143 -7.81 -13.81 5.51
CA ASP A 143 -8.67 -14.34 6.57
C ASP A 143 -7.97 -14.24 7.92
N TYR A 144 -8.69 -13.77 8.91
CA TYR A 144 -8.27 -13.78 10.30
C TYR A 144 -8.55 -15.13 11.00
#